data_d7365262fca10a1828f5a7220086c891
#
_entry.id   d7365262fca10a1828f5a7220086c891
#
_cell.length_a   1.000
_cell.length_b   1.000
_cell.length_c   1.000
_cell.angle_alpha   90.00
_cell.angle_beta   90.00
_cell.angle_gamma   90.00
#
_symmetry.space_group_name_H-M   'P 1'
#
loop_
_entity.id
_entity.type
_entity.pdbx_description
1 polymer ?
#
loop_
_entity_poly.entity_id
_entity_poly.type
_entity_poly.pdbx_seq_one_letter_code
_entity_poly.pdbx_strand_id
1 'polypeptide(L)'
;EGRKDADTFASWGAHYIRFGLDYPHIYDLMFGNIDLDMSLYPDLEALQDAAFEGVYVALEPFMPDASKRDIKIKAVNIWTSIHGLVGLLRREVSQGGESKELKWIENNLEDYLKMTTFR
;
A
#
# COMPACT_ATOMS: atom_id res chain seq x y z
N GLU A 1 16.49 -4.06 -16.25
CA GLU A 1 16.66 -3.40 -14.96
C GLU A 1 15.33 -2.84 -14.44
N GLY A 2 14.62 -2.02 -15.24
CA GLY A 2 13.34 -1.47 -14.82
C GLY A 2 12.31 -2.52 -14.49
N ARG A 3 12.33 -3.65 -15.20
CA ARG A 3 11.41 -4.75 -14.95
C ARG A 3 11.68 -5.43 -13.61
N LYS A 4 12.96 -5.64 -13.28
CA LYS A 4 13.36 -6.24 -12.01
C LYS A 4 12.96 -5.34 -10.84
N ASP A 5 13.13 -4.03 -10.99
CA ASP A 5 12.78 -3.08 -9.95
C ASP A 5 11.26 -3.00 -9.78
N ALA A 6 10.51 -3.03 -10.88
CA ALA A 6 9.05 -3.06 -10.83
C ALA A 6 8.54 -4.34 -10.14
N ASP A 7 9.17 -5.47 -10.42
CA ASP A 7 8.84 -6.73 -9.77
C ASP A 7 9.11 -6.66 -8.26
N THR A 8 10.23 -6.07 -7.87
CA THR A 8 10.57 -5.90 -6.45
C THR A 8 9.56 -5.00 -5.76
N PHE A 9 9.16 -3.91 -6.40
CA PHE A 9 8.16 -3.00 -5.85
C PHE A 9 6.80 -3.70 -5.70
N ALA A 10 6.39 -4.46 -6.71
CA ALA A 10 5.13 -5.20 -6.67
C ALA A 10 5.14 -6.25 -5.56
N SER A 11 6.26 -6.93 -5.36
CA SER A 11 6.42 -7.90 -4.27
C SER A 11 6.29 -7.22 -2.91
N TRP A 12 6.93 -6.05 -2.73
CA TRP A 12 6.83 -5.27 -1.50
C TRP A 12 5.38 -4.86 -1.25
N GLY A 13 4.71 -4.33 -2.27
CA GLY A 13 3.31 -3.92 -2.16
C GLY A 13 2.38 -5.08 -1.82
N ALA A 14 2.60 -6.23 -2.43
CA ALA A 14 1.82 -7.43 -2.15
C ALA A 14 1.97 -7.88 -0.70
N HIS A 15 3.19 -7.86 -0.17
CA HIS A 15 3.43 -8.19 1.24
C HIS A 15 2.74 -7.19 2.17
N TYR A 16 2.76 -5.92 1.81
CA TYR A 16 2.13 -4.87 2.59
C TYR A 16 0.61 -5.07 2.66
N ILE A 17 -0.01 -5.36 1.52
CA ILE A 17 -1.44 -5.66 1.46
C ILE A 17 -1.76 -6.90 2.27
N ARG A 18 -0.96 -7.95 2.12
CA ARG A 18 -1.15 -9.20 2.87
C ARG A 18 -1.06 -8.95 4.38
N PHE A 19 -0.14 -8.09 4.80
CA PHE A 19 -0.05 -7.69 6.21
C PHE A 19 -1.37 -7.07 6.70
N GLY A 20 -1.96 -6.17 5.91
CA GLY A 20 -3.22 -5.54 6.27
C GLY A 20 -4.38 -6.52 6.38
N LEU A 21 -4.37 -7.57 5.55
CA LEU A 21 -5.40 -8.61 5.58
C LEU A 21 -5.22 -9.57 6.74
N ASP A 22 -3.96 -9.94 7.04
CA ASP A 22 -3.65 -10.94 8.06
C ASP A 22 -3.63 -10.35 9.48
N TYR A 23 -3.31 -9.06 9.62
CA TYR A 23 -3.18 -8.39 10.92
C TYR A 23 -4.04 -7.11 10.95
N PRO A 24 -5.37 -7.24 10.80
CA PRO A 24 -6.23 -6.07 10.65
C PRO A 24 -6.22 -5.12 11.83
N HIS A 25 -6.06 -5.61 13.06
CA HIS A 25 -6.06 -4.75 14.24
C HIS A 25 -4.80 -3.88 14.29
N ILE A 26 -3.65 -4.46 13.98
CA ILE A 26 -2.38 -3.71 13.94
C ILE A 26 -2.43 -2.68 12.81
N TYR A 27 -2.92 -3.09 11.66
CA TYR A 27 -3.07 -2.21 10.51
C TYR A 27 -3.98 -1.02 10.85
N ASP A 28 -5.11 -1.27 11.51
CA ASP A 28 -6.05 -0.21 11.88
C ASP A 28 -5.43 0.78 12.89
N LEU A 29 -4.61 0.30 13.81
CA LEU A 29 -3.88 1.17 14.74
C LEU A 29 -2.88 2.06 14.01
N MET A 30 -2.21 1.52 12.99
CA MET A 30 -1.20 2.28 12.23
C MET A 30 -1.83 3.29 11.27
N PHE A 31 -2.97 2.99 10.68
CA PHE A 31 -3.49 3.76 9.54
C PHE A 31 -4.91 4.30 9.74
N GLY A 32 -5.36 4.37 10.99
CA GLY A 32 -6.42 5.32 11.29
C GLY A 32 -7.85 4.93 11.05
N ASN A 33 -8.19 3.65 11.04
CA ASN A 33 -9.59 3.25 11.14
C ASN A 33 -10.11 3.34 12.59
N ILE A 34 -9.20 3.72 13.50
CA ILE A 34 -9.53 3.96 14.91
C ILE A 34 -9.22 5.43 15.17
N ASP A 35 -10.13 6.12 15.83
CA ASP A 35 -9.98 7.53 16.14
C ASP A 35 -8.98 7.69 17.29
N LEU A 36 -7.71 7.81 16.95
CA LEU A 36 -6.61 8.01 17.88
C LEU A 36 -5.99 9.39 17.69
N ASP A 37 -5.69 10.02 18.81
CA ASP A 37 -4.81 11.19 18.77
C ASP A 37 -3.37 10.70 18.67
N MET A 38 -2.83 10.71 17.45
CA MET A 38 -1.49 10.19 17.15
C MET A 38 -0.39 10.91 17.90
N SER A 39 -0.63 12.17 18.33
CA SER A 39 0.36 12.91 19.10
C SER A 39 0.65 12.26 20.46
N LEU A 40 -0.27 11.45 20.96
CA LEU A 40 -0.09 10.69 22.20
C LEU A 40 0.66 9.39 22.02
N TYR A 41 0.93 8.99 20.76
CA TYR A 41 1.57 7.72 20.41
C TYR A 41 2.70 7.95 19.43
N PRO A 42 3.80 8.61 19.86
CA PRO A 42 4.87 9.00 18.94
C PRO A 42 5.55 7.82 18.23
N ASP A 43 5.63 6.66 18.87
CA ASP A 43 6.23 5.47 18.22
C ASP A 43 5.35 4.97 17.08
N LEU A 44 4.03 5.01 17.25
CA LEU A 44 3.08 4.61 16.21
C LEU A 44 3.10 5.60 15.05
N GLU A 45 3.15 6.89 15.36
CA GLU A 45 3.26 7.95 14.35
C GLU A 45 4.55 7.78 13.55
N ALA A 46 5.67 7.48 14.22
CA ALA A 46 6.95 7.27 13.53
C ALA A 46 6.90 6.07 12.59
N LEU A 47 6.22 4.99 12.97
CA LEU A 47 6.04 3.84 12.09
C LEU A 47 5.21 4.18 10.86
N GLN A 48 4.16 4.97 11.04
CA GLN A 48 3.32 5.42 9.94
C GLN A 48 4.11 6.29 8.96
N ASP A 49 4.87 7.24 9.48
CA ASP A 49 5.72 8.12 8.67
C ASP A 49 6.78 7.32 7.92
N ALA A 50 7.40 6.34 8.58
CA ALA A 50 8.41 5.49 7.96
C ALA A 50 7.81 4.66 6.82
N ALA A 51 6.59 4.18 6.96
CA ALA A 51 5.91 3.43 5.91
C ALA A 51 5.70 4.29 4.66
N PHE A 52 5.26 5.54 4.83
CA PHE A 52 5.09 6.47 3.71
C PHE A 52 6.44 6.84 3.07
N GLU A 53 7.43 7.15 3.89
CA GLU A 53 8.77 7.49 3.41
C GLU A 53 9.38 6.34 2.61
N GLY A 54 9.10 5.10 3.01
CA GLY A 54 9.54 3.93 2.25
C GLY A 54 9.00 3.89 0.84
N VAL A 55 7.75 4.30 0.64
CA VAL A 55 7.16 4.39 -0.70
C VAL A 55 7.91 5.45 -1.53
N TYR A 56 8.14 6.61 -0.94
CA TYR A 56 8.85 7.70 -1.61
C TYR A 56 10.25 7.27 -2.05
N VAL A 57 11.02 6.67 -1.13
CA VAL A 57 12.37 6.22 -1.41
C VAL A 57 12.39 5.16 -2.52
N ALA A 58 11.43 4.25 -2.49
CA ALA A 58 11.32 3.19 -3.50
C ALA A 58 11.00 3.75 -4.89
N LEU A 59 10.31 4.89 -4.98
CA LEU A 59 9.94 5.51 -6.25
C LEU A 59 11.05 6.30 -6.90
N GLU A 60 11.97 6.86 -6.12
CA GLU A 60 13.00 7.75 -6.67
C GLU A 60 13.76 7.17 -7.87
N PRO A 61 14.23 5.91 -7.82
CA PRO A 61 14.94 5.33 -8.96
C PRO A 61 14.13 5.22 -10.25
N PHE A 62 12.80 5.14 -10.13
CA PHE A 62 11.90 5.01 -11.27
C PHE A 62 11.52 6.37 -11.88
N MET A 63 11.81 7.45 -11.18
CA MET A 63 11.42 8.80 -11.57
C MET A 63 12.61 9.75 -11.51
N PRO A 64 13.72 9.44 -12.23
CA PRO A 64 14.97 10.19 -12.07
C PRO A 64 14.87 11.65 -12.53
N ASP A 65 13.98 11.95 -13.46
CA ASP A 65 13.81 13.30 -14.00
C ASP A 65 12.65 14.06 -13.37
N ALA A 66 11.96 13.45 -12.41
CA ALA A 66 10.81 14.08 -11.76
C ALA A 66 11.26 14.96 -10.60
N SER A 67 10.49 16.00 -10.32
CA SER A 67 10.70 16.82 -9.13
C SER A 67 10.35 16.03 -7.87
N LYS A 68 10.87 16.47 -6.73
CA LYS A 68 10.50 15.87 -5.44
C LYS A 68 9.00 15.95 -5.20
N ARG A 69 8.37 17.04 -5.62
CA ARG A 69 6.93 17.20 -5.52
C ARG A 69 6.18 16.12 -6.30
N ASP A 70 6.61 15.88 -7.54
CA ASP A 70 5.95 14.89 -8.39
C ASP A 70 6.11 13.47 -7.84
N ILE A 71 7.28 13.16 -7.29
CA ILE A 71 7.51 11.87 -6.64
C ILE A 71 6.60 11.70 -5.42
N LYS A 72 6.44 12.75 -4.62
CA LYS A 72 5.55 12.72 -3.46
C LYS A 72 4.09 12.53 -3.86
N ILE A 73 3.65 13.19 -4.94
CA ILE A 73 2.29 13.01 -5.45
C ILE A 73 2.07 11.57 -5.88
N LYS A 74 3.04 10.98 -6.57
CA LYS A 74 2.96 9.57 -6.98
C LYS A 74 2.94 8.65 -5.76
N ALA A 75 3.74 8.96 -4.74
CA ALA A 75 3.75 8.19 -3.49
C ALA A 75 2.39 8.22 -2.80
N VAL A 76 1.75 9.39 -2.73
CA VAL A 76 0.39 9.51 -2.18
C VAL A 76 -0.59 8.68 -2.99
N ASN A 77 -0.48 8.71 -4.32
CA ASN A 77 -1.36 7.92 -5.20
C ASN A 77 -1.22 6.42 -4.91
N ILE A 78 0.00 5.93 -4.79
CA ILE A 78 0.24 4.52 -4.50
C ILE A 78 -0.26 4.18 -3.09
N TRP A 79 0.04 5.03 -2.12
CA TRP A 79 -0.43 4.84 -0.75
C TRP A 79 -1.95 4.70 -0.69
N THR A 80 -2.68 5.67 -1.27
CA THR A 80 -4.13 5.65 -1.24
C THR A 80 -4.71 4.45 -1.99
N SER A 81 -4.07 4.06 -3.09
CA SER A 81 -4.50 2.89 -3.86
C SER A 81 -4.36 1.60 -3.05
N ILE A 82 -3.23 1.43 -2.37
CA ILE A 82 -2.99 0.25 -1.53
C ILE A 82 -3.97 0.22 -0.35
N HIS A 83 -4.15 1.34 0.34
CA HIS A 83 -5.05 1.39 1.48
C HIS A 83 -6.51 1.19 1.06
N GLY A 84 -6.91 1.75 -0.06
CA GLY A 84 -8.23 1.52 -0.61
C GLY A 84 -8.45 0.06 -0.95
N LEU A 85 -7.45 -0.58 -1.54
CA LEU A 85 -7.53 -1.99 -1.88
C LEU A 85 -7.64 -2.87 -0.63
N VAL A 86 -6.80 -2.62 0.39
CA VAL A 86 -6.90 -3.36 1.65
C VAL A 86 -8.31 -3.23 2.25
N GLY A 87 -8.85 -2.02 2.26
CA GLY A 87 -10.19 -1.78 2.78
C GLY A 87 -11.26 -2.56 2.02
N LEU A 88 -11.18 -2.56 0.69
CA LEU A 88 -12.14 -3.29 -0.14
C LEU A 88 -12.02 -4.80 0.06
N LEU A 89 -10.79 -5.33 0.11
CA LEU A 89 -10.59 -6.78 0.30
C LEU A 89 -11.07 -7.24 1.68
N ARG A 90 -10.81 -6.45 2.72
CA ARG A 90 -11.29 -6.75 4.07
C ARG A 90 -12.82 -6.75 4.13
N ARG A 91 -13.43 -5.79 3.48
CA ARG A 91 -14.88 -5.67 3.42
C ARG A 91 -15.49 -6.87 2.69
N GLU A 92 -14.87 -7.28 1.59
CA GLU A 92 -15.29 -8.43 0.81
C GLU A 92 -15.30 -9.70 1.66
N VAL A 93 -14.21 -9.93 2.39
CA VAL A 93 -14.10 -11.10 3.27
C VAL A 93 -15.16 -11.07 4.36
N SER A 94 -15.36 -9.93 5.01
CA SER A 94 -16.31 -9.81 6.15
C SER A 94 -17.75 -9.90 5.73
N GLN A 95 -18.08 -9.65 4.47
CA GLN A 95 -19.44 -9.68 3.95
C GLN A 95 -19.75 -10.92 3.12
N GLY A 96 -18.87 -11.93 3.19
CA GLY A 96 -19.08 -13.17 2.47
C GLY A 96 -18.80 -13.14 0.99
N GLY A 97 -18.01 -12.20 0.57
CA GLY A 97 -17.44 -11.91 -0.72
C GLY A 97 -17.83 -12.71 -1.96
N GLU A 98 -18.50 -12.07 -2.92
CA GLU A 98 -18.88 -12.69 -4.18
C GLU A 98 -18.23 -12.05 -5.41
N SER A 99 -17.43 -10.97 -5.22
CA SER A 99 -16.77 -10.30 -6.33
C SER A 99 -15.64 -11.18 -6.88
N LYS A 100 -15.80 -11.61 -8.13
CA LYS A 100 -14.78 -12.40 -8.81
C LYS A 100 -13.51 -11.59 -9.04
N GLU A 101 -13.66 -10.32 -9.34
CA GLU A 101 -12.55 -9.41 -9.59
C GLU A 101 -11.69 -9.24 -8.33
N LEU A 102 -12.32 -9.00 -7.18
CA LEU A 102 -11.59 -8.84 -5.94
C LEU A 102 -10.93 -10.14 -5.49
N LYS A 103 -11.58 -11.28 -5.69
CA LYS A 103 -10.96 -12.57 -5.39
C LYS A 103 -9.74 -12.82 -6.27
N TRP A 104 -9.84 -12.49 -7.55
CA TRP A 104 -8.69 -12.63 -8.43
C TRP A 104 -7.54 -11.74 -7.98
N ILE A 105 -7.83 -10.48 -7.62
CA ILE A 105 -6.82 -9.54 -7.16
C ILE A 105 -6.14 -10.06 -5.89
N GLU A 106 -6.92 -10.54 -4.91
CA GLU A 106 -6.37 -11.07 -3.67
C GLU A 106 -5.40 -12.22 -3.93
N ASN A 107 -5.72 -13.08 -4.88
CA ASN A 107 -4.91 -14.25 -5.21
C ASN A 107 -3.76 -13.93 -6.17
N ASN A 108 -3.71 -12.71 -6.73
CA ASN A 108 -2.74 -12.32 -7.73
C ASN A 108 -2.22 -10.90 -7.48
N LEU A 109 -1.90 -10.58 -6.22
CA LEU A 109 -1.54 -9.23 -5.81
C LEU A 109 -0.35 -8.66 -6.59
N GLU A 110 0.71 -9.45 -6.77
CA GLU A 110 1.89 -8.97 -7.48
C GLU A 110 1.54 -8.65 -8.94
N ASP A 111 0.81 -9.52 -9.61
CA ASP A 111 0.42 -9.28 -11.00
C ASP A 111 -0.46 -8.05 -11.13
N TYR A 112 -1.41 -7.90 -10.21
CA TYR A 112 -2.28 -6.72 -10.18
C TYR A 112 -1.46 -5.43 -10.03
N LEU A 113 -0.50 -5.41 -9.10
CA LEU A 113 0.33 -4.23 -8.88
C LEU A 113 1.23 -3.94 -10.07
N LYS A 114 1.78 -4.97 -10.72
CA LYS A 114 2.56 -4.77 -11.96
C LYS A 114 1.73 -4.15 -13.06
N MET A 115 0.46 -4.53 -13.15
CA MET A 115 -0.43 -4.01 -14.19
C MET A 115 -0.86 -2.55 -13.94
N THR A 116 -0.88 -2.12 -12.70
CA THR A 116 -1.49 -0.84 -12.33
C THR A 116 -0.52 0.22 -11.85
N THR A 117 0.55 -0.16 -11.15
CA THR A 117 1.40 0.79 -10.44
C THR A 117 2.33 1.59 -11.37
N PHE A 118 2.85 0.95 -12.40
CA PHE A 118 3.86 1.55 -13.29
C PHE A 118 3.39 1.70 -14.73
N ARG A 119 2.14 1.99 -14.91
CA ARG A 119 1.61 2.26 -16.25
C ARG A 119 1.34 3.72 -16.52
#